data_ec753860ddb285d694596eca1a8bae7d
#
_entry.id   ec753860ddb285d694596eca1a8bae7d
#
_cell.length_a   1.000
_cell.length_b   1.000
_cell.length_c   1.000
_cell.angle_alpha   90.00
_cell.angle_beta   90.00
_cell.angle_gamma   90.00
#
_symmetry.space_group_name_H-M   'P 1'
#
loop_
_entity.id
_entity.type
_entity.pdbx_description
1 polymer ?
#
loop_
_entity_poly.entity_id
_entity_poly.type
_entity_poly.pdbx_seq_one_letter_code
_entity_poly.pdbx_strand_id
1 'polypeptide(L)' 'MTWDLPIPIKVVRDRILKQDKGDRAFVDLLLMARELGDMGLETLEVACDLTLQTGVISSAIVLNEMRRLTEQVAPK' A
#
# COMPACT_ATOMS: atom_id res chain seq x y z
N MET A 1 6.69 -12.35 17.95
CA MET A 1 7.48 -11.92 16.80
C MET A 1 7.00 -10.55 16.33
N THR A 2 7.92 -9.66 16.22
CA THR A 2 7.59 -8.30 15.81
C THR A 2 7.92 -8.10 14.34
N TRP A 3 6.96 -7.59 13.64
CA TRP A 3 7.13 -7.22 12.24
C TRP A 3 7.42 -5.75 12.16
N ASP A 4 8.59 -5.43 11.68
CA ASP A 4 8.96 -4.04 11.47
C ASP A 4 8.55 -3.61 10.09
N LEU A 5 7.36 -3.06 10.00
CA LEU A 5 6.91 -2.50 8.74
C LEU A 5 7.51 -1.11 8.56
N PRO A 6 7.78 -0.71 7.31
CA PRO A 6 8.21 0.66 7.05
C PRO A 6 7.21 1.67 7.59
N ILE A 7 7.71 2.82 8.02
CA ILE A 7 6.87 3.84 8.63
C ILE A 7 5.70 4.26 7.73
N PRO A 8 5.89 4.50 6.42
CA PRO A 8 4.75 4.87 5.59
C PRO A 8 3.62 3.85 5.61
N ILE A 9 3.97 2.56 5.61
CA ILE A 9 2.97 1.51 5.64
C ILE A 9 2.22 1.51 6.96
N LYS A 10 2.94 1.71 8.06
CA LYS A 10 2.31 1.74 9.39
C LYS A 10 1.32 2.90 9.50
N VAL A 11 1.70 4.07 9.04
CA VAL A 11 0.84 5.24 9.12
C VAL A 11 -0.41 5.05 8.28
N VAL A 12 -0.24 4.59 7.05
CA VAL A 12 -1.37 4.36 6.16
C VAL A 12 -2.27 3.27 6.73
N ARG A 13 -1.68 2.20 7.25
CA ARG A 13 -2.45 1.12 7.86
C ARG A 13 -3.34 1.65 8.99
N ASP A 14 -2.76 2.46 9.88
CA ASP A 14 -3.53 3.01 11.00
C ASP A 14 -4.71 3.84 10.51
N ARG A 15 -4.47 4.66 9.49
CA ARG A 15 -5.53 5.51 8.97
C ARG A 15 -6.61 4.70 8.29
N ILE A 16 -6.22 3.71 7.49
CA ILE A 16 -7.19 2.88 6.79
C ILE A 16 -8.01 2.04 7.77
N LEU A 17 -7.38 1.49 8.80
CA LEU A 17 -8.09 0.65 9.77
C LEU A 17 -9.11 1.43 10.57
N LYS A 18 -8.95 2.74 10.70
CA LYS A 18 -9.92 3.58 11.37
C LYS A 18 -11.13 3.90 10.51
N GLN A 19 -11.04 3.64 9.22
CA GLN A 19 -12.14 3.88 8.29
C GLN A 19 -13.11 2.70 8.31
N ASP A 20 -14.33 2.95 7.81
CA ASP A 20 -15.32 1.90 7.68
C ASP A 20 -14.79 0.84 6.71
N LYS A 21 -14.87 -0.43 7.12
CA LYS A 21 -14.38 -1.55 6.33
C LYS A 21 -12.89 -1.47 6.03
N GLY A 22 -12.15 -0.77 6.89
CA GLY A 22 -10.71 -0.60 6.68
C GLY A 22 -9.95 -1.90 6.73
N ASP A 23 -10.37 -2.85 7.57
CA ASP A 23 -9.73 -4.15 7.68
C ASP A 23 -9.63 -4.82 6.34
N ARG A 24 -10.76 -4.87 5.64
CA ARG A 24 -10.83 -5.53 4.36
C ARG A 24 -10.02 -4.80 3.31
N ALA A 25 -10.09 -3.48 3.35
CA ALA A 25 -9.33 -2.67 2.41
C ALA A 25 -7.84 -2.90 2.57
N PHE A 26 -7.38 -2.97 3.81
CA PHE A 26 -5.96 -3.20 4.05
C PHE A 26 -5.52 -4.60 3.64
N VAL A 27 -6.37 -5.59 3.86
CA VAL A 27 -6.09 -6.95 3.42
C VAL A 27 -5.93 -7.00 1.89
N ASP A 28 -6.77 -6.28 1.17
CA ASP A 28 -6.67 -6.20 -0.29
C ASP A 28 -5.31 -5.63 -0.71
N LEU A 29 -4.83 -4.62 -0.01
CA LEU A 29 -3.51 -4.05 -0.30
C LEU A 29 -2.40 -5.08 -0.06
N LEU A 30 -2.50 -5.82 1.02
CA LEU A 30 -1.50 -6.85 1.33
C LEU A 30 -1.52 -7.98 0.31
N LEU A 31 -2.72 -8.36 -0.14
CA LEU A 31 -2.83 -9.40 -1.15
C LEU A 31 -2.20 -8.96 -2.46
N MET A 32 -2.41 -7.71 -2.84
CA MET A 32 -1.80 -7.18 -4.05
C MET A 32 -0.28 -7.15 -3.93
N ALA A 33 0.23 -6.74 -2.77
CA ALA A 33 1.67 -6.74 -2.54
C ALA A 33 2.23 -8.15 -2.63
N ARG A 34 1.50 -9.12 -2.12
CA ARG A 34 1.93 -10.52 -2.18
C ARG A 34 1.99 -11.02 -3.62
N GLU A 35 1.04 -10.61 -4.44
CA GLU A 35 1.03 -11.03 -5.84
C GLU A 35 2.20 -10.46 -6.62
N LEU A 36 2.72 -9.33 -6.20
CA LEU A 36 3.87 -8.71 -6.87
C LEU A 36 5.19 -9.38 -6.51
N GLY A 37 5.18 -10.28 -5.54
CA GLY A 37 6.35 -11.04 -5.17
C GLY A 37 7.34 -10.24 -4.35
N ASP A 38 8.62 -10.39 -4.66
CA ASP A 38 9.68 -9.77 -3.86
C ASP A 38 9.61 -8.25 -3.83
N MET A 39 9.09 -7.65 -4.88
CA MET A 39 9.00 -6.20 -4.96
C MET A 39 7.69 -5.65 -4.40
N GLY A 40 6.82 -6.54 -3.94
CA GLY A 40 5.50 -6.11 -3.47
C GLY A 40 5.58 -5.18 -2.28
N LEU A 41 6.43 -5.50 -1.31
CA LEU A 41 6.55 -4.69 -0.10
C LEU A 41 7.14 -3.32 -0.41
N GLU A 42 8.13 -3.26 -1.28
CA GLU A 42 8.70 -1.99 -1.71
C GLU A 42 7.68 -1.15 -2.46
N THR A 43 6.94 -1.79 -3.36
CA THR A 43 5.90 -1.09 -4.11
C THR A 43 4.84 -0.54 -3.17
N LEU A 44 4.44 -1.34 -2.18
CA LEU A 44 3.47 -0.89 -1.20
C LEU A 44 4.01 0.29 -0.38
N GLU A 45 5.28 0.22 0.00
CA GLU A 45 5.90 1.30 0.77
C GLU A 45 5.91 2.61 -0.02
N VAL A 46 6.33 2.55 -1.28
CA VAL A 46 6.36 3.74 -2.13
C VAL A 46 4.95 4.27 -2.35
N ALA A 47 4.00 3.38 -2.61
CA ALA A 47 2.61 3.79 -2.80
C ALA A 47 2.05 4.47 -1.56
N CYS A 48 2.36 3.93 -0.38
CA CYS A 48 1.93 4.54 0.86
C CYS A 48 2.56 5.91 1.07
N ASP A 49 3.84 6.03 0.76
CA ASP A 49 4.54 7.30 0.89
C ASP A 49 3.93 8.36 -0.03
N LEU A 50 3.64 7.99 -1.28
CA LEU A 50 3.00 8.91 -2.22
C LEU A 50 1.61 9.31 -1.74
N THR A 51 0.88 8.36 -1.18
CA THR A 51 -0.45 8.64 -0.64
C THR A 51 -0.37 9.64 0.52
N LEU A 52 0.62 9.47 1.38
CA LEU A 52 0.82 10.40 2.49
C LEU A 52 1.13 11.82 1.98
N GLN A 53 1.87 11.92 0.90
CA GLN A 53 2.22 13.21 0.32
C GLN A 53 1.00 13.94 -0.23
N THR A 54 0.00 13.20 -0.70
CA THR A 54 -1.21 13.83 -1.21
C THR A 54 -2.10 14.39 -0.11
N GLY A 55 -1.91 13.91 1.12
CA GLY A 55 -2.73 14.32 2.25
C GLY A 55 -4.07 13.61 2.34
N VAL A 56 -4.42 12.82 1.34
CA VAL A 56 -5.65 12.03 1.36
C VAL A 56 -5.28 10.57 1.45
N ILE A 57 -5.64 9.93 2.55
CA ILE A 57 -5.27 8.53 2.78
C ILE A 57 -6.48 7.65 2.53
N SER A 58 -6.41 6.86 1.47
CA SER A 58 -7.49 5.98 1.05
C SER A 58 -6.88 4.73 0.42
N SER A 59 -7.51 3.58 0.68
CA SER A 59 -7.05 2.35 0.09
C SER A 59 -7.11 2.39 -1.43
N ALA A 60 -8.11 3.07 -1.99
CA ALA A 60 -8.23 3.20 -3.43
C ALA A 60 -7.04 3.96 -4.02
N ILE A 61 -6.59 5.01 -3.34
CA ILE A 61 -5.44 5.77 -3.82
C ILE A 61 -4.17 4.93 -3.75
N VAL A 62 -4.00 4.18 -2.66
CA VAL A 62 -2.83 3.31 -2.53
C VAL A 62 -2.83 2.26 -3.63
N LEU A 63 -3.98 1.65 -3.91
CA LEU A 63 -4.09 0.66 -4.98
C LEU A 63 -3.74 1.26 -6.33
N ASN A 64 -4.24 2.48 -6.59
CA ASN A 64 -3.91 3.16 -7.84
C ASN A 64 -2.41 3.39 -7.99
N GLU A 65 -1.78 3.85 -6.91
CA GLU A 65 -0.34 4.09 -6.95
C GLU A 65 0.43 2.79 -7.17
N MET A 66 -0.01 1.70 -6.52
CA MET A 66 0.62 0.41 -6.72
C MET A 66 0.51 -0.06 -8.17
N ARG A 67 -0.64 0.14 -8.76
CA ARG A 67 -0.85 -0.22 -10.17
C ARG A 67 0.04 0.59 -11.09
N ARG A 68 0.11 1.89 -10.85
CA ARG A 68 0.96 2.76 -11.66
C ARG A 68 2.42 2.35 -11.57
N LEU A 69 2.90 2.09 -10.36
CA LEU A 69 4.27 1.68 -10.16
C LEU A 69 4.55 0.34 -10.86
N THR A 70 3.60 -0.58 -10.77
CA THR A 70 3.74 -1.88 -11.41
C THR A 70 3.78 -1.75 -12.92
N GLU A 71 2.94 -0.89 -13.48
CA GLU A 71 2.90 -0.69 -14.92
C GLU A 71 4.17 -0.03 -15.43
N GLN A 72 4.72 0.90 -14.65
CA GLN A 72 5.95 1.57 -15.04
C GLN A 72 7.14 0.62 -15.08
N VAL A 73 7.15 -0.34 -14.17
CA VAL A 73 8.28 -1.27 -14.05
C VAL A 73 8.08 -2.50 -14.91
N ALA A 74 6.85 -2.80 -15.27
CA ALA A 74 6.56 -4.03 -15.99
C ALA A 74 7.32 -4.08 -17.31
N PRO A 75 8.11 -5.13 -17.53
CA PRO A 75 8.78 -5.28 -18.80
C PRO A 75 7.79 -5.69 -19.87
N LYS A 76 8.14 -5.38 -21.03
CA LYS A 76 7.33 -5.74 -22.19
C LYS A 76 7.67 -7.10 -22.68
#